data_7b98ffc61864e6357014844040420661
#
_entry.id   7b98ffc61864e6357014844040420661
#
_cell.length_a   1.000
_cell.length_b   1.000
_cell.length_c   1.000
_cell.angle_alpha   90.00
_cell.angle_beta   90.00
_cell.angle_gamma   90.00
#
_symmetry.space_group_name_H-M   'P 1'
#
loop_
_entity.id
_entity.type
_entity.pdbx_description
1 polymer ?
#
loop_
_entity_poly.entity_id
_entity_poly.type
_entity_poly.pdbx_seq_one_letter_code
_entity_poly.pdbx_strand_id
1 'polypeptide(L)'
;MTYTEHFQKIVEDQLARVEKLKNSSPVPDFAAKEKIIIGTIDGDGIGPVIMDSCRAILEKLLADDIASGKIELRKIENRIAKMETVPADVLAAIKECDLLLKGPTTTPGKGDNLPNIESANVTLRRELDLFANVRPVVIPEKNIDWIF
;
A
#
# COMPACT_ATOMS: atom_id res chain seq x y z
N MET A 1 -13.01 17.88 26.25
CA MET A 1 -11.63 18.15 25.85
C MET A 1 -11.56 19.60 25.40
N THR A 2 -10.75 20.42 26.04
CA THR A 2 -10.51 21.81 25.65
C THR A 2 -9.62 21.87 24.41
N TYR A 3 -9.59 23.00 23.71
CA TYR A 3 -8.68 23.18 22.55
C TYR A 3 -7.21 22.98 22.94
N THR A 4 -6.83 23.41 24.14
CA THR A 4 -5.46 23.26 24.66
C THR A 4 -5.10 21.80 24.89
N GLU A 5 -5.98 21.02 25.49
CA GLU A 5 -5.78 19.57 25.70
C GLU A 5 -5.67 18.82 24.36
N HIS A 6 -6.51 19.21 23.38
CA HIS A 6 -6.45 18.61 22.05
C HIS A 6 -5.13 18.92 21.33
N PHE A 7 -4.67 20.16 21.39
CA PHE A 7 -3.39 20.57 20.80
C PHE A 7 -2.22 19.88 21.49
N GLN A 8 -2.23 19.79 22.80
CA GLN A 8 -1.20 19.10 23.57
C GLN A 8 -1.11 17.62 23.15
N LYS A 9 -2.24 16.95 23.02
CA LYS A 9 -2.28 15.58 22.55
C LYS A 9 -1.67 15.39 21.15
N ILE A 10 -1.98 16.30 20.21
CA ILE A 10 -1.40 16.28 18.87
C ILE A 10 0.13 16.40 18.95
N VAL A 11 0.64 17.29 19.77
CA VAL A 11 2.11 17.49 19.95
C VAL A 11 2.73 16.23 20.54
N GLU A 12 2.14 15.64 21.58
CA GLU A 12 2.62 14.41 22.22
C GLU A 12 2.66 13.25 21.22
N ASP A 13 1.60 13.07 20.41
CA ASP A 13 1.52 12.03 19.37
C ASP A 13 2.63 12.23 18.30
N GLN A 14 2.91 13.48 17.90
CA GLN A 14 3.97 13.76 16.94
C GLN A 14 5.38 13.54 17.55
N LEU A 15 5.59 13.88 18.80
CA LEU A 15 6.86 13.61 19.50
C LEU A 15 7.10 12.10 19.63
N ALA A 16 6.09 11.34 20.00
CA ALA A 16 6.16 9.87 20.07
C ALA A 16 6.48 9.26 18.69
N ARG A 17 5.90 9.81 17.61
CA ARG A 17 6.22 9.39 16.24
C ARG A 17 7.67 9.69 15.87
N VAL A 18 8.19 10.86 16.21
CA VAL A 18 9.61 11.23 15.99
C VAL A 18 10.54 10.26 16.71
N GLU A 19 10.25 9.94 17.97
CA GLU A 19 11.06 8.98 18.75
C GLU A 19 11.00 7.57 18.14
N LYS A 20 9.84 7.13 17.69
CA LYS A 20 9.70 5.86 16.95
C LYS A 20 10.56 5.85 15.68
N LEU A 21 10.58 6.95 14.91
CA LEU A 21 11.38 7.06 13.69
C LEU A 21 12.90 7.05 13.99
N LYS A 22 13.34 7.73 15.05
CA LYS A 22 14.75 7.71 15.47
C LYS A 22 15.24 6.31 15.87
N ASN A 23 14.34 5.53 16.46
CA ASN A 23 14.60 4.16 16.92
C ASN A 23 14.21 3.10 15.89
N SER A 24 13.76 3.51 14.68
CA SER A 24 13.42 2.55 13.63
C SER A 24 14.68 1.90 13.07
N SER A 25 14.54 0.63 12.71
CA SER A 25 15.60 -0.09 12.01
C SER A 25 15.90 0.58 10.67
N PRO A 26 17.16 0.52 10.20
CA PRO A 26 17.50 0.97 8.85
C PRO A 26 16.65 0.22 7.81
N VAL A 27 16.56 0.80 6.61
CA VAL A 27 15.85 0.16 5.48
C VAL A 27 16.32 -1.28 5.33
N PRO A 28 15.42 -2.27 5.27
CA PRO A 28 15.82 -3.67 5.14
C PRO A 28 16.69 -3.90 3.90
N ASP A 29 17.79 -4.60 4.08
CA ASP A 29 18.53 -5.13 2.95
C ASP A 29 17.80 -6.37 2.41
N PHE A 30 17.01 -6.18 1.36
CA PHE A 30 16.23 -7.25 0.74
C PHE A 30 17.13 -8.35 0.13
N ALA A 31 18.36 -8.04 -0.26
CA ALA A 31 19.29 -9.04 -0.76
C ALA A 31 19.73 -10.03 0.34
N ALA A 32 19.91 -9.52 1.56
CA ALA A 32 20.30 -10.30 2.73
C ALA A 32 19.11 -11.03 3.40
N LYS A 33 17.87 -10.68 3.08
CA LYS A 33 16.68 -11.31 3.68
C LYS A 33 16.55 -12.76 3.24
N GLU A 34 16.27 -13.67 4.16
CA GLU A 34 16.03 -15.09 3.85
C GLU A 34 14.76 -15.28 3.02
N LYS A 35 13.71 -14.54 3.37
CA LYS A 35 12.41 -14.61 2.71
C LYS A 35 11.82 -13.23 2.51
N ILE A 36 11.26 -12.97 1.34
CA ILE A 36 10.54 -11.75 0.98
C ILE A 36 9.07 -12.11 0.73
N ILE A 37 8.15 -11.44 1.41
CA ILE A 37 6.71 -11.65 1.25
C ILE A 37 6.13 -10.47 0.47
N ILE A 38 5.58 -10.77 -0.71
CA ILE A 38 4.87 -9.83 -1.56
C ILE A 38 3.38 -10.07 -1.41
N GLY A 39 2.70 -9.20 -0.67
CA GLY A 39 1.24 -9.21 -0.56
C GLY A 39 0.58 -8.71 -1.84
N THR A 40 -0.52 -9.31 -2.25
CA THR A 40 -1.32 -8.85 -3.39
C THR A 40 -2.77 -8.66 -2.99
N ILE A 41 -3.36 -7.50 -3.35
CA ILE A 41 -4.77 -7.18 -3.14
C ILE A 41 -5.41 -6.83 -4.49
N ASP A 42 -6.48 -7.48 -4.84
CA ASP A 42 -7.12 -7.33 -6.16
C ASP A 42 -7.71 -5.93 -6.39
N GLY A 43 -8.22 -5.28 -5.34
CA GLY A 43 -9.00 -4.07 -5.51
C GLY A 43 -10.42 -4.37 -6.01
N ASP A 44 -11.08 -3.43 -6.68
CA ASP A 44 -12.43 -3.61 -7.23
C ASP A 44 -12.52 -3.18 -8.69
N GLY A 45 -13.72 -3.29 -9.27
CA GLY A 45 -13.96 -2.97 -10.67
C GLY A 45 -13.09 -3.82 -11.60
N ILE A 46 -12.20 -3.19 -12.36
CA ILE A 46 -11.24 -3.87 -13.26
C ILE A 46 -10.05 -4.49 -12.50
N GLY A 47 -9.93 -4.19 -11.23
CA GLY A 47 -8.78 -4.60 -10.39
C GLY A 47 -8.46 -6.08 -10.45
N PRO A 48 -9.42 -7.00 -10.23
CA PRO A 48 -9.16 -8.45 -10.28
C PRO A 48 -8.51 -8.90 -11.59
N VAL A 49 -9.01 -8.41 -12.74
CA VAL A 49 -8.48 -8.78 -14.07
C VAL A 49 -7.03 -8.31 -14.25
N ILE A 50 -6.74 -7.06 -13.84
CA ILE A 50 -5.38 -6.51 -13.90
C ILE A 50 -4.46 -7.28 -12.96
N MET A 51 -4.91 -7.55 -11.74
CA MET A 51 -4.09 -8.21 -10.73
C MET A 51 -3.84 -9.68 -11.06
N ASP A 52 -4.78 -10.39 -11.71
CA ASP A 52 -4.54 -11.75 -12.20
C ASP A 52 -3.42 -11.76 -13.25
N SER A 53 -3.44 -10.82 -14.18
CA SER A 53 -2.37 -10.66 -15.17
C SER A 53 -1.02 -10.31 -14.53
N CYS A 54 -1.02 -9.41 -13.56
CA CYS A 54 0.19 -9.03 -12.83
C CYS A 54 0.77 -10.22 -12.04
N ARG A 55 -0.07 -11.00 -11.36
CA ARG A 55 0.38 -12.20 -10.64
C ARG A 55 0.98 -13.23 -11.58
N ALA A 56 0.33 -13.51 -12.70
CA ALA A 56 0.84 -14.46 -13.69
C ALA A 56 2.23 -14.06 -14.23
N ILE A 57 2.46 -12.75 -14.44
CA ILE A 57 3.76 -12.24 -14.85
C ILE A 57 4.79 -12.40 -13.71
N LEU A 58 4.43 -12.03 -12.48
CA LEU A 58 5.32 -12.15 -11.32
C LEU A 58 5.68 -13.62 -11.05
N GLU A 59 4.72 -14.54 -11.09
CA GLU A 59 4.94 -15.97 -10.92
C GLU A 59 5.92 -16.51 -11.96
N LYS A 60 5.83 -16.04 -13.21
CA LYS A 60 6.74 -16.45 -14.26
C LYS A 60 8.14 -15.85 -14.10
N LEU A 61 8.22 -14.55 -13.76
CA LEU A 61 9.53 -13.87 -13.61
C LEU A 61 10.29 -14.34 -12.36
N LEU A 62 9.58 -14.69 -11.30
CA LEU A 62 10.12 -15.03 -9.99
C LEU A 62 10.03 -16.54 -9.72
N ALA A 63 9.83 -17.37 -10.75
CA ALA A 63 9.58 -18.80 -10.59
C ALA A 63 10.64 -19.52 -9.76
N ASP A 64 11.91 -19.26 -10.01
CA ASP A 64 13.02 -19.88 -9.31
C ASP A 64 13.10 -19.42 -7.84
N ASP A 65 12.88 -18.15 -7.57
CA ASP A 65 12.88 -17.59 -6.22
C ASP A 65 11.66 -18.07 -5.41
N ILE A 66 10.52 -18.26 -6.05
CA ILE A 66 9.32 -18.84 -5.42
C ILE A 66 9.57 -20.32 -5.12
N ALA A 67 10.13 -21.08 -6.06
CA ALA A 67 10.41 -22.50 -5.89
C ALA A 67 11.46 -22.74 -4.78
N SER A 68 12.43 -21.86 -4.65
CA SER A 68 13.43 -21.92 -3.56
C SER A 68 12.89 -21.46 -2.20
N GLY A 69 11.70 -20.83 -2.15
CA GLY A 69 11.13 -20.26 -0.94
C GLY A 69 11.67 -18.88 -0.59
N LYS A 70 12.53 -18.28 -1.41
CA LYS A 70 13.06 -16.91 -1.24
C LYS A 70 11.96 -15.86 -1.35
N ILE A 71 11.00 -16.08 -2.24
CA ILE A 71 9.85 -15.18 -2.45
C ILE A 71 8.54 -15.93 -2.20
N GLU A 72 7.63 -15.28 -1.48
CA GLU A 72 6.25 -15.71 -1.30
C GLU A 72 5.31 -14.66 -1.93
N LEU A 73 4.46 -15.08 -2.86
CA LEU A 73 3.33 -14.27 -3.31
C LEU A 73 2.11 -14.62 -2.46
N ARG A 74 1.66 -13.67 -1.63
CA ARG A 74 0.56 -13.84 -0.69
C ARG A 74 -0.67 -13.07 -1.15
N LYS A 75 -1.72 -13.78 -1.54
CA LYS A 75 -3.01 -13.13 -1.82
C LYS A 75 -3.71 -12.76 -0.51
N ILE A 76 -4.04 -11.49 -0.35
CA ILE A 76 -4.78 -10.94 0.79
C ILE A 76 -6.21 -10.69 0.35
N GLU A 77 -7.18 -11.06 1.19
CA GLU A 77 -8.59 -10.84 0.90
C GLU A 77 -8.91 -9.36 0.66
N ASN A 78 -9.64 -9.11 -0.43
CA ASN A 78 -10.03 -7.76 -0.82
C ASN A 78 -11.27 -7.28 -0.02
N ARG A 79 -11.07 -6.95 1.25
CA ARG A 79 -12.10 -6.34 2.10
C ARG A 79 -11.84 -4.87 2.42
N ILE A 80 -11.13 -4.17 1.51
CA ILE A 80 -10.81 -2.74 1.68
C ILE A 80 -11.65 -1.82 0.79
N ALA A 81 -12.32 -2.38 -0.20
CA ALA A 81 -13.16 -1.63 -1.11
C ALA A 81 -14.50 -1.25 -0.44
N LYS A 82 -14.93 0.00 -0.60
CA LYS A 82 -16.21 0.53 -0.08
C LYS A 82 -16.39 0.46 1.44
N MET A 83 -15.32 0.33 2.20
CA MET A 83 -15.36 0.32 3.68
C MET A 83 -14.87 1.66 4.24
N GLU A 84 -15.46 2.09 5.34
CA GLU A 84 -15.03 3.30 6.07
C GLU A 84 -13.62 3.16 6.64
N THR A 85 -13.23 1.94 6.96
CA THR A 85 -11.91 1.62 7.51
C THR A 85 -11.39 0.32 6.92
N VAL A 86 -10.07 0.17 6.87
CA VAL A 86 -9.45 -1.12 6.55
C VAL A 86 -9.65 -2.06 7.75
N PRO A 87 -10.22 -3.25 7.58
CA PRO A 87 -10.38 -4.21 8.67
C PRO A 87 -9.05 -4.54 9.36
N ALA A 88 -9.07 -4.69 10.68
CA ALA A 88 -7.85 -4.87 11.47
C ALA A 88 -7.05 -6.13 11.08
N ASP A 89 -7.74 -7.20 10.73
CA ASP A 89 -7.12 -8.46 10.28
C ASP A 89 -6.48 -8.32 8.89
N VAL A 90 -7.10 -7.56 7.97
CA VAL A 90 -6.51 -7.24 6.67
C VAL A 90 -5.27 -6.36 6.85
N LEU A 91 -5.36 -5.35 7.72
CA LEU A 91 -4.21 -4.50 8.03
C LEU A 91 -3.06 -5.28 8.67
N ALA A 92 -3.36 -6.24 9.56
CA ALA A 92 -2.37 -7.13 10.15
C ALA A 92 -1.69 -7.98 9.07
N ALA A 93 -2.46 -8.62 8.18
CA ALA A 93 -1.92 -9.39 7.07
C ALA A 93 -1.04 -8.56 6.11
N ILE A 94 -1.41 -7.30 5.86
CA ILE A 94 -0.58 -6.37 5.07
C ILE A 94 0.74 -6.07 5.78
N LYS A 95 0.71 -5.84 7.10
CA LYS A 95 1.92 -5.52 7.90
C LYS A 95 2.91 -6.68 8.00
N GLU A 96 2.48 -7.91 7.76
CA GLU A 96 3.36 -9.07 7.66
C GLU A 96 4.12 -9.13 6.33
N CYS A 97 3.68 -8.38 5.32
CA CYS A 97 4.31 -8.36 4.01
C CYS A 97 5.41 -7.32 3.95
N ASP A 98 6.46 -7.61 3.20
CA ASP A 98 7.55 -6.67 2.91
C ASP A 98 7.17 -5.66 1.84
N LEU A 99 6.38 -6.09 0.88
CA LEU A 99 5.88 -5.30 -0.24
C LEU A 99 4.39 -5.56 -0.42
N LEU A 100 3.64 -4.55 -0.87
CA LEU A 100 2.23 -4.69 -1.20
C LEU A 100 1.97 -4.23 -2.63
N LEU A 101 1.51 -5.13 -3.48
CA LEU A 101 0.96 -4.81 -4.80
C LEU A 101 -0.57 -4.75 -4.70
N LYS A 102 -1.13 -3.56 -4.89
CA LYS A 102 -2.56 -3.32 -4.75
C LYS A 102 -3.18 -2.88 -6.06
N GLY A 103 -4.22 -3.58 -6.48
CA GLY A 103 -5.07 -3.17 -7.59
C GLY A 103 -5.86 -1.88 -7.31
N PRO A 104 -6.49 -1.30 -8.32
CA PRO A 104 -7.30 -0.10 -8.17
C PRO A 104 -8.48 -0.33 -7.23
N THR A 105 -8.90 0.73 -6.53
CA THR A 105 -10.10 0.74 -5.71
C THR A 105 -10.97 1.91 -6.12
N THR A 106 -12.27 1.67 -6.24
CA THR A 106 -13.25 2.71 -6.55
C THR A 106 -13.37 3.66 -5.36
N THR A 107 -13.29 4.95 -5.64
CA THR A 107 -13.60 5.98 -4.66
C THR A 107 -15.05 6.44 -4.92
N PRO A 108 -15.93 6.50 -3.90
CA PRO A 108 -17.28 7.01 -4.06
C PRO A 108 -17.28 8.41 -4.68
N GLY A 109 -18.09 8.62 -5.71
CA GLY A 109 -18.23 9.90 -6.39
C GLY A 109 -19.23 10.82 -5.68
N LYS A 110 -19.21 12.12 -6.00
CA LYS A 110 -20.14 13.12 -5.43
C LYS A 110 -21.63 12.85 -5.69
N GLY A 111 -21.98 11.91 -6.57
CA GLY A 111 -23.35 11.53 -6.91
C GLY A 111 -23.84 10.24 -6.25
N ASP A 112 -22.96 9.50 -5.61
CA ASP A 112 -23.34 8.31 -4.89
C ASP A 112 -23.89 8.72 -3.53
N ASN A 113 -25.11 8.25 -3.17
CA ASN A 113 -25.69 8.47 -1.83
C ASN A 113 -24.92 7.74 -0.71
N LEU A 114 -23.63 7.55 -0.88
CA LEU A 114 -22.75 6.96 0.10
C LEU A 114 -22.14 8.06 0.99
N PRO A 115 -21.92 7.79 2.27
CA PRO A 115 -21.21 8.72 3.13
C PRO A 115 -19.87 9.09 2.51
N ASN A 116 -19.39 10.30 2.75
CA ASN A 116 -18.10 10.80 2.25
C ASN A 116 -16.97 10.02 2.91
N ILE A 117 -16.71 8.83 2.37
CA ILE A 117 -15.72 7.88 2.90
C ILE A 117 -14.36 8.25 2.34
N GLU A 118 -13.37 8.30 3.21
CA GLU A 118 -11.98 8.45 2.81
C GLU A 118 -11.57 7.32 1.85
N SER A 119 -10.86 7.64 0.79
CA SER A 119 -10.36 6.64 -0.15
C SER A 119 -9.53 5.57 0.58
N ALA A 120 -9.78 4.29 0.29
CA ALA A 120 -9.00 3.19 0.84
C ALA A 120 -7.47 3.36 0.66
N ASN A 121 -7.05 4.07 -0.40
CA ASN A 121 -5.64 4.41 -0.61
C ASN A 121 -5.11 5.38 0.44
N VAL A 122 -5.89 6.38 0.82
CA VAL A 122 -5.49 7.38 1.84
C VAL A 122 -5.45 6.71 3.20
N THR A 123 -6.48 5.93 3.53
CA THR A 123 -6.53 5.16 4.78
C THR A 123 -5.32 4.22 4.91
N LEU A 124 -5.00 3.43 3.88
CA LEU A 124 -3.82 2.55 3.90
C LEU A 124 -2.51 3.33 4.09
N ARG A 125 -2.33 4.45 3.41
CA ARG A 125 -1.12 5.28 3.58
C ARG A 125 -0.96 5.77 5.02
N ARG A 126 -2.04 6.18 5.65
CA ARG A 126 -2.05 6.63 7.04
C ARG A 126 -1.78 5.47 8.00
N GLU A 127 -2.50 4.36 7.86
CA GLU A 127 -2.38 3.19 8.75
C GLU A 127 -1.02 2.48 8.65
N LEU A 128 -0.37 2.56 7.49
CA LEU A 128 0.96 2.02 7.26
C LEU A 128 2.07 3.06 7.50
N ASP A 129 1.72 4.29 7.84
CA ASP A 129 2.65 5.40 8.08
C ASP A 129 3.64 5.60 6.92
N LEU A 130 3.15 5.57 5.68
CA LEU A 130 4.00 5.67 4.50
C LEU A 130 4.59 7.07 4.35
N PHE A 131 5.91 7.12 4.18
CA PHE A 131 6.69 8.35 4.16
C PHE A 131 6.51 9.17 2.87
N ALA A 132 6.48 8.52 1.70
CA ALA A 132 6.49 9.20 0.42
C ALA A 132 5.53 8.57 -0.59
N ASN A 133 4.99 9.40 -1.47
CA ASN A 133 4.24 8.99 -2.65
C ASN A 133 5.12 9.27 -3.89
N VAL A 134 5.76 8.24 -4.41
CA VAL A 134 6.66 8.36 -5.57
C VAL A 134 5.89 8.02 -6.85
N ARG A 135 5.86 8.94 -7.81
CA ARG A 135 5.19 8.78 -9.11
C ARG A 135 6.18 9.08 -10.23
N PRO A 136 7.09 8.14 -10.56
CA PRO A 136 8.04 8.35 -11.63
C PRO A 136 7.34 8.41 -12.99
N VAL A 137 7.76 9.36 -13.82
CA VAL A 137 7.31 9.47 -15.22
C VAL A 137 8.55 9.40 -16.10
N VAL A 138 8.55 8.45 -17.02
CA VAL A 138 9.59 8.32 -18.03
C VAL A 138 8.99 8.72 -19.37
N ILE A 139 9.54 9.76 -19.98
CA ILE A 139 9.15 10.19 -21.33
C ILE A 139 10.10 9.49 -22.31
N PRO A 140 9.61 8.58 -23.16
CA PRO A 140 10.45 7.94 -24.17
C PRO A 140 10.97 8.98 -25.16
N GLU A 141 12.26 8.94 -25.48
CA GLU A 141 12.91 9.92 -26.39
C GLU A 141 12.19 10.07 -27.74
N LYS A 142 11.59 9.00 -28.26
CA LYS A 142 10.84 9.00 -29.52
C LYS A 142 9.50 9.76 -29.51
N ASN A 143 9.02 10.20 -28.36
CA ASN A 143 7.71 10.85 -28.23
C ASN A 143 7.81 12.32 -27.80
N ILE A 144 9.01 12.90 -27.78
CA ILE A 144 9.24 14.29 -27.38
C ILE A 144 8.58 15.26 -28.39
N ASP A 145 8.52 14.89 -29.68
CA ASP A 145 7.93 15.69 -30.75
C ASP A 145 6.40 15.90 -30.64
N TRP A 146 5.73 15.19 -29.74
CA TRP A 146 4.28 15.31 -29.54
C TRP A 146 3.88 16.22 -28.37
N ILE A 147 4.84 16.72 -27.61
CA ILE A 147 4.61 17.47 -26.37
C ILE A 147 4.77 18.99 -26.58
N PHE A 148 5.29 19.43 -27.77
CA PHE A 148 5.51 20.84 -28.10
C PHE A 148 4.83 21.24 -29.42
#